data_940a3025fe7a290229269cab2041b7fc
#
_entry.id   940a3025fe7a290229269cab2041b7fc
#
_cell.length_a   1.000
_cell.length_b   1.000
_cell.length_c   1.000
_cell.angle_alpha   90.00
_cell.angle_beta   90.00
_cell.angle_gamma   90.00
#
_symmetry.space_group_name_H-M   'P 1'
#
loop_
_entity.id
_entity.type
_entity.pdbx_description
1 polymer ?
#
loop_
_entity_poly.entity_id
_entity_poly.type
_entity_poly.pdbx_seq_one_letter_code
_entity_poly.pdbx_strand_id
1 'polypeptide(L)'
;MARYIVATQTENHEKYYFIREQESRDIVLWPSKYLMHKKRSNLSPNTIRRSAGAITYYLNFLDDQNVEMEGVWEMKYDEQQEHFIDFLIWLQTGEHSGEQYKKRPCNETCNAYLKEVFQFYRFVGQRSDIPKQLKVLSDMKIIVNNSVGVKRTLYRNTFHGYLQEKGQIGKTIVQGKIVRLLRACAN
;
A
#
# COMPACT_ATOMS: atom_id res chain seq x y z
N MET A 1 20.10 5.17 7.52
CA MET A 1 19.55 4.58 8.77
C MET A 1 18.07 4.86 8.77
N ALA A 2 17.20 3.91 9.15
CA ALA A 2 15.75 4.16 9.09
C ALA A 2 15.37 5.30 10.06
N ARG A 3 14.69 6.32 9.54
CA ARG A 3 14.23 7.47 10.34
C ARG A 3 13.03 7.12 11.22
N TYR A 4 12.13 6.29 10.71
CA TYR A 4 10.91 5.90 11.40
C TYR A 4 10.96 4.45 11.85
N ILE A 5 10.48 4.19 13.07
CA ILE A 5 10.45 2.86 13.68
C ILE A 5 9.10 2.57 14.33
N VAL A 6 8.73 1.28 14.36
CA VAL A 6 7.59 0.80 15.14
C VAL A 6 7.98 0.74 16.60
N ALA A 7 7.22 1.38 17.45
CA ALA A 7 7.34 1.27 18.91
C ALA A 7 6.09 0.57 19.49
N THR A 8 6.26 -0.03 20.66
CA THR A 8 5.18 -0.73 21.35
C THR A 8 5.11 -0.34 22.81
N GLN A 9 3.90 -0.22 23.32
CA GLN A 9 3.63 -0.06 24.74
C GLN A 9 2.65 -1.14 25.17
N THR A 10 2.85 -1.69 26.36
CA THR A 10 1.92 -2.63 26.97
C THR A 10 1.26 -1.95 28.16
N GLU A 11 -0.06 -1.95 28.18
CA GLU A 11 -0.87 -1.39 29.25
C GLU A 11 -2.06 -2.33 29.51
N ASN A 12 -2.31 -2.67 30.76
CA ASN A 12 -3.40 -3.60 31.17
C ASN A 12 -3.41 -4.91 30.36
N HIS A 13 -2.24 -5.53 30.14
CA HIS A 13 -2.04 -6.74 29.34
C HIS A 13 -2.36 -6.57 27.85
N GLU A 14 -2.69 -5.35 27.37
CA GLU A 14 -2.92 -5.04 25.99
C GLU A 14 -1.69 -4.39 25.33
N LYS A 15 -1.37 -4.82 24.11
CA LYS A 15 -0.26 -4.30 23.35
C LYS A 15 -0.74 -3.22 22.37
N TYR A 16 -0.12 -2.06 22.42
CA TYR A 16 -0.35 -0.92 21.57
C TYR A 16 0.85 -0.73 20.64
N TYR A 17 0.58 -0.37 19.40
CA TYR A 17 1.60 -0.06 18.40
C TYR A 17 1.47 1.39 17.98
N PHE A 18 2.60 2.06 17.83
CA PHE A 18 2.69 3.41 17.31
C PHE A 18 3.98 3.58 16.51
N ILE A 19 4.05 4.62 15.70
CA ILE A 19 5.22 4.93 14.90
C ILE A 19 5.86 6.18 15.46
N ARG A 20 7.18 6.14 15.65
CA ARG A 20 7.96 7.26 16.12
C ARG A 20 9.19 7.50 15.24
N GLU A 21 9.66 8.72 15.24
CA GLU A 21 10.97 9.05 14.72
C GLU A 21 12.06 8.49 15.64
N GLN A 22 13.14 7.98 15.07
CA GLN A 22 14.16 7.27 15.83
C GLN A 22 15.03 8.21 16.67
N GLU A 23 15.38 9.37 16.12
CA GLU A 23 16.27 10.35 16.76
C GLU A 23 15.54 11.20 17.81
N SER A 24 14.48 11.91 17.40
CA SER A 24 13.71 12.80 18.28
C SER A 24 12.86 12.03 19.29
N ARG A 25 12.51 10.78 18.97
CA ARG A 25 11.54 9.94 19.69
C ARG A 25 10.10 10.44 19.61
N ASP A 26 9.84 11.45 18.80
CA ASP A 26 8.51 12.01 18.61
C ASP A 26 7.56 11.02 17.93
N ILE A 27 6.32 11.00 18.39
CA ILE A 27 5.28 10.15 17.82
C ILE A 27 4.79 10.78 16.53
N VAL A 28 4.79 9.98 15.44
CA VAL A 28 4.22 10.38 14.16
C VAL A 28 2.70 10.27 14.26
N LEU A 29 2.02 11.40 14.22
CA LEU A 29 0.63 11.54 14.64
C LEU A 29 -0.35 10.70 13.81
N TRP A 30 -0.42 10.91 12.50
CA TRP A 30 -1.41 10.26 11.63
C TRP A 30 -1.25 8.73 11.55
N PRO A 31 -0.04 8.20 11.36
CA PRO A 31 0.21 6.76 11.42
C PRO A 31 -0.22 6.15 12.76
N SER A 32 0.11 6.79 13.87
CA SER A 32 -0.24 6.29 15.20
C SER A 32 -1.76 6.34 15.46
N LYS A 33 -2.46 7.39 15.02
CA LYS A 33 -3.92 7.46 15.04
C LYS A 33 -4.56 6.35 14.21
N TYR A 34 -3.98 6.01 13.05
CA TYR A 34 -4.45 4.92 12.22
C TYR A 34 -4.33 3.56 12.90
N LEU A 35 -3.18 3.27 13.52
CA LEU A 35 -2.97 2.04 14.27
C LEU A 35 -3.92 1.92 15.48
N MET A 36 -4.17 3.03 16.17
CA MET A 36 -5.16 3.08 17.25
C MET A 36 -6.58 2.84 16.73
N HIS A 37 -6.94 3.38 15.58
CA HIS A 37 -8.22 3.09 14.93
C HIS A 37 -8.38 1.60 14.62
N LYS A 38 -7.34 0.95 14.08
CA LYS A 38 -7.35 -0.49 13.84
C LYS A 38 -7.51 -1.31 15.14
N LYS A 39 -6.88 -0.88 16.22
CA LYS A 39 -7.05 -1.49 17.54
C LYS A 39 -8.51 -1.42 18.01
N ARG A 40 -9.13 -0.24 17.89
CA ARG A 40 -10.55 -0.04 18.25
C ARG A 40 -11.52 -0.83 17.37
N SER A 41 -11.10 -1.21 16.16
CA SER A 41 -11.85 -2.08 15.26
C SER A 41 -11.67 -3.58 15.56
N ASN A 42 -11.13 -3.95 16.73
CA ASN A 42 -10.92 -5.32 17.22
C ASN A 42 -10.08 -6.20 16.28
N LEU A 43 -9.15 -5.62 15.53
CA LEU A 43 -8.22 -6.39 14.71
C LEU A 43 -7.16 -7.09 15.59
N SER A 44 -6.69 -8.26 15.14
CA SER A 44 -5.70 -9.02 15.89
C SER A 44 -4.38 -8.24 16.06
N PRO A 45 -3.64 -8.43 17.18
CA PRO A 45 -2.34 -7.79 17.39
C PRO A 45 -1.34 -8.02 16.25
N ASN A 46 -1.37 -9.21 15.63
CA ASN A 46 -0.53 -9.52 14.48
C ASN A 46 -0.90 -8.69 13.24
N THR A 47 -2.19 -8.48 13.00
CA THR A 47 -2.67 -7.61 11.93
C THR A 47 -2.19 -6.17 12.14
N ILE A 48 -2.34 -5.64 13.35
CA ILE A 48 -1.93 -4.27 13.68
C ILE A 48 -0.40 -4.13 13.55
N ARG A 49 0.37 -5.11 14.04
CA ARG A 49 1.83 -5.14 13.89
C ARG A 49 2.26 -5.11 12.42
N ARG A 50 1.59 -5.91 11.57
CA ARG A 50 1.84 -5.92 10.12
C ARG A 50 1.53 -4.58 9.49
N SER A 51 0.42 -3.95 9.86
CA SER A 51 0.06 -2.61 9.41
C SER A 51 1.09 -1.57 9.85
N ALA A 52 1.54 -1.63 11.10
CA ALA A 52 2.59 -0.75 11.60
C ALA A 52 3.89 -0.87 10.79
N GLY A 53 4.33 -2.11 10.50
CA GLY A 53 5.49 -2.37 9.65
C GLY A 53 5.33 -1.80 8.24
N ALA A 54 4.19 -2.03 7.60
CA ALA A 54 3.92 -1.54 6.25
C ALA A 54 3.98 0.00 6.18
N ILE A 55 3.34 0.69 7.14
CA ILE A 55 3.35 2.15 7.18
C ILE A 55 4.75 2.69 7.50
N THR A 56 5.49 2.03 8.41
CA THR A 56 6.87 2.41 8.72
C THR A 56 7.78 2.30 7.50
N TYR A 57 7.68 1.23 6.71
CA TYR A 57 8.42 1.11 5.45
C TYR A 57 8.08 2.23 4.48
N TYR A 58 6.81 2.56 4.36
CA TYR A 58 6.39 3.63 3.48
C TYR A 58 6.90 5.01 3.92
N LEU A 59 6.87 5.32 5.22
CA LEU A 59 7.41 6.58 5.74
C LEU A 59 8.94 6.69 5.52
N ASN A 60 9.68 5.59 5.67
CA ASN A 60 11.11 5.58 5.35
C ASN A 60 11.36 5.73 3.84
N PHE A 61 10.52 5.15 2.99
CA PHE A 61 10.58 5.38 1.55
C PHE A 61 10.34 6.84 1.20
N LEU A 62 9.34 7.49 1.80
CA LEU A 62 9.07 8.92 1.61
C LEU A 62 10.28 9.77 2.03
N ASP A 63 10.92 9.43 3.15
CA ASP A 63 12.13 10.09 3.63
C ASP A 63 13.29 9.92 2.65
N ASP A 64 13.54 8.69 2.15
CA ASP A 64 14.56 8.40 1.14
C ASP A 64 14.33 9.17 -0.18
N GLN A 65 13.06 9.40 -0.56
CA GLN A 65 12.69 10.16 -1.73
C GLN A 65 12.58 11.68 -1.49
N ASN A 66 12.75 12.13 -0.24
CA ASN A 66 12.54 13.52 0.19
C ASN A 66 11.15 14.04 -0.19
N VAL A 67 10.12 13.20 -0.02
CA VAL A 67 8.71 13.50 -0.31
C VAL A 67 7.93 13.55 1.00
N GLU A 68 7.14 14.59 1.20
CA GLU A 68 6.22 14.66 2.33
C GLU A 68 4.94 13.85 2.05
N MET A 69 4.36 13.26 3.08
CA MET A 69 3.13 12.46 2.97
C MET A 69 1.99 13.26 2.31
N GLU A 70 1.86 14.53 2.64
CA GLU A 70 0.86 15.45 2.11
C GLU A 70 1.10 15.73 0.61
N GLY A 71 2.35 15.80 0.18
CA GLY A 71 2.74 16.03 -1.21
C GLY A 71 2.22 14.96 -2.17
N VAL A 72 2.04 13.74 -1.68
CA VAL A 72 1.54 12.63 -2.52
C VAL A 72 0.10 12.88 -3.01
N TRP A 73 -0.74 13.58 -2.25
CA TRP A 73 -2.10 13.94 -2.73
C TRP A 73 -2.08 14.97 -3.87
N GLU A 74 -1.05 15.82 -3.89
CA GLU A 74 -0.92 16.88 -4.91
C GLU A 74 -0.39 16.35 -6.25
N MET A 75 0.28 15.21 -6.24
CA MET A 75 0.80 14.55 -7.44
C MET A 75 -0.32 14.32 -8.48
N LYS A 76 0.03 14.38 -9.76
CA LYS A 76 -0.86 13.97 -10.86
C LYS A 76 -1.10 12.46 -10.81
N TYR A 77 -2.08 11.99 -11.58
CA TYR A 77 -2.43 10.56 -11.62
C TYR A 77 -1.22 9.68 -11.99
N ASP A 78 -0.51 10.02 -13.06
CA ASP A 78 0.63 9.24 -13.53
C ASP A 78 1.80 9.30 -12.54
N GLU A 79 2.06 10.45 -11.94
CA GLU A 79 3.06 10.62 -10.88
C GLU A 79 2.74 9.76 -9.65
N GLN A 80 1.46 9.65 -9.26
CA GLN A 80 1.06 8.75 -8.19
C GLN A 80 1.23 7.28 -8.57
N GLN A 81 0.96 6.90 -9.84
CA GLN A 81 1.21 5.54 -10.32
C GLN A 81 2.70 5.19 -10.20
N GLU A 82 3.57 6.04 -10.71
CA GLU A 82 5.03 5.85 -10.65
C GLU A 82 5.51 5.79 -9.19
N HIS A 83 5.11 6.73 -8.36
CA HIS A 83 5.47 6.79 -6.93
C HIS A 83 5.16 5.47 -6.19
N PHE A 84 4.00 4.87 -6.40
CA PHE A 84 3.65 3.62 -5.72
C PHE A 84 4.30 2.39 -6.38
N ILE A 85 4.64 2.44 -7.68
CA ILE A 85 5.46 1.42 -8.34
C ILE A 85 6.88 1.47 -7.77
N ASP A 86 7.47 2.65 -7.62
CA ASP A 86 8.80 2.84 -7.03
C ASP A 86 8.86 2.34 -5.59
N PHE A 87 7.81 2.56 -4.80
CA PHE A 87 7.72 1.97 -3.46
C PHE A 87 7.74 0.43 -3.50
N LEU A 88 7.06 -0.19 -4.46
CA LEU A 88 7.09 -1.65 -4.62
C LEU A 88 8.49 -2.14 -5.03
N ILE A 89 9.18 -1.44 -5.92
CA ILE A 89 10.55 -1.73 -6.34
C ILE A 89 11.50 -1.58 -5.15
N TRP A 90 11.40 -0.50 -4.39
CA TRP A 90 12.18 -0.25 -3.19
C TRP A 90 12.06 -1.38 -2.15
N LEU A 91 10.85 -1.93 -1.97
CA LEU A 91 10.63 -3.11 -1.13
C LEU A 91 11.31 -4.36 -1.70
N GLN A 92 11.22 -4.58 -3.02
CA GLN A 92 11.78 -5.76 -3.70
C GLN A 92 13.31 -5.75 -3.76
N THR A 93 13.93 -4.58 -3.93
CA THR A 93 15.38 -4.44 -3.97
C THR A 93 16.03 -4.68 -2.61
N GLY A 94 15.25 -4.53 -1.53
CA GLY A 94 15.73 -4.67 -0.17
C GLY A 94 16.36 -3.40 0.39
N GLU A 95 16.28 -2.27 -0.30
CA GLU A 95 16.76 -0.96 0.14
C GLU A 95 16.20 -0.58 1.50
N HIS A 96 14.93 -0.98 1.76
CA HIS A 96 14.26 -0.80 3.04
C HIS A 96 14.98 -1.39 4.26
N SER A 97 15.93 -2.31 4.08
CA SER A 97 16.63 -2.98 5.19
C SER A 97 18.02 -2.43 5.49
N GLY A 98 18.57 -1.61 4.61
CA GLY A 98 19.95 -1.12 4.72
C GLY A 98 21.04 -2.21 4.69
N GLU A 99 20.68 -3.47 4.48
CA GLU A 99 21.57 -4.62 4.40
C GLU A 99 21.28 -5.42 3.14
N GLN A 100 22.27 -5.57 2.27
CA GLN A 100 22.17 -6.23 0.95
C GLN A 100 21.70 -7.70 1.00
N TYR A 101 21.70 -8.34 2.15
CA TYR A 101 21.50 -9.79 2.30
C TYR A 101 20.25 -10.17 3.12
N LYS A 102 19.46 -9.21 3.60
CA LYS A 102 18.20 -9.56 4.28
C LYS A 102 17.18 -10.15 3.31
N LYS A 103 16.40 -11.10 3.81
CA LYS A 103 15.34 -11.78 3.06
C LYS A 103 14.35 -10.76 2.49
N ARG A 104 14.35 -10.62 1.17
CA ARG A 104 13.44 -9.74 0.45
C ARG A 104 12.00 -10.21 0.59
N PRO A 105 11.03 -9.33 0.78
CA PRO A 105 9.63 -9.73 0.82
C PRO A 105 9.19 -10.26 -0.55
N CYS A 106 8.30 -11.26 -0.55
CA CYS A 106 7.70 -11.75 -1.78
C CYS A 106 6.67 -10.75 -2.33
N ASN A 107 6.29 -10.91 -3.59
CA ASN A 107 5.37 -10.02 -4.29
C ASN A 107 4.03 -9.86 -3.55
N GLU A 108 3.49 -10.96 -2.99
CA GLU A 108 2.26 -10.94 -2.19
C GLU A 108 2.41 -10.05 -0.95
N THR A 109 3.58 -10.09 -0.31
CA THR A 109 3.88 -9.25 0.85
C THR A 109 4.02 -7.78 0.47
N CYS A 110 4.74 -7.48 -0.62
CA CYS A 110 4.87 -6.12 -1.15
C CYS A 110 3.51 -5.54 -1.50
N ASN A 111 2.68 -6.28 -2.25
CA ASN A 111 1.32 -5.87 -2.60
C ASN A 111 0.45 -5.65 -1.35
N ALA A 112 0.60 -6.50 -0.34
CA ALA A 112 -0.14 -6.35 0.91
C ALA A 112 0.29 -5.09 1.69
N TYR A 113 1.57 -4.73 1.66
CA TYR A 113 2.07 -3.49 2.26
C TYR A 113 1.52 -2.27 1.51
N LEU A 114 1.54 -2.28 0.18
CA LEU A 114 0.95 -1.19 -0.59
C LEU A 114 -0.57 -1.05 -0.34
N LYS A 115 -1.31 -2.16 -0.29
CA LYS A 115 -2.75 -2.12 0.05
C LYS A 115 -2.99 -1.49 1.43
N GLU A 116 -2.10 -1.74 2.37
CA GLU A 116 -2.16 -1.14 3.71
C GLU A 116 -1.88 0.38 3.67
N VAL A 117 -0.91 0.82 2.87
CA VAL A 117 -0.63 2.24 2.61
C VAL A 117 -1.87 2.93 2.00
N PHE A 118 -2.53 2.30 1.05
CA PHE A 118 -3.77 2.82 0.47
C PHE A 118 -4.91 2.95 1.50
N GLN A 119 -5.05 1.99 2.41
CA GLN A 119 -6.02 2.09 3.49
C GLN A 119 -5.67 3.23 4.47
N PHE A 120 -4.40 3.43 4.74
CA PHE A 120 -3.92 4.55 5.55
C PHE A 120 -4.26 5.90 4.91
N TYR A 121 -3.98 6.10 3.63
CA TYR A 121 -4.35 7.32 2.92
C TYR A 121 -5.87 7.57 2.90
N ARG A 122 -6.69 6.52 2.72
CA ARG A 122 -8.15 6.64 2.86
C ARG A 122 -8.57 7.07 4.26
N PHE A 123 -7.95 6.49 5.29
CA PHE A 123 -8.23 6.86 6.68
C PHE A 123 -7.90 8.32 6.96
N VAL A 124 -6.75 8.81 6.52
CA VAL A 124 -6.34 10.20 6.71
C VAL A 124 -7.22 11.14 5.88
N GLY A 125 -7.42 10.83 4.61
CA GLY A 125 -8.22 11.66 3.70
C GLY A 125 -9.68 11.85 4.15
N GLN A 126 -10.28 10.82 4.77
CA GLN A 126 -11.63 10.92 5.33
C GLN A 126 -11.72 11.79 6.59
N ARG A 127 -10.60 12.06 7.25
CA ARG A 127 -10.51 12.81 8.51
C ARG A 127 -9.85 14.18 8.37
N SER A 128 -9.46 14.53 7.16
CA SER A 128 -9.03 15.88 6.83
C SER A 128 -10.24 16.82 6.77
N ASP A 129 -10.05 18.09 7.10
CA ASP A 129 -11.11 19.11 7.04
C ASP A 129 -11.74 19.18 5.64
N ILE A 130 -10.92 18.99 4.62
CA ILE A 130 -11.39 18.79 3.25
C ILE A 130 -11.08 17.34 2.89
N PRO A 131 -12.11 16.50 2.59
CA PRO A 131 -11.89 15.11 2.21
C PRO A 131 -10.95 15.00 1.00
N LYS A 132 -9.86 14.25 1.16
CA LYS A 132 -8.86 14.00 0.12
C LYS A 132 -8.86 12.53 -0.28
N GLN A 133 -8.72 12.27 -1.57
CA GLN A 133 -8.57 10.91 -2.10
C GLN A 133 -7.39 10.88 -3.08
N LEU A 134 -6.58 9.84 -3.01
CA LEU A 134 -5.56 9.60 -4.03
C LEU A 134 -6.21 9.34 -5.37
N LYS A 135 -5.69 9.94 -6.43
CA LYS A 135 -6.21 9.82 -7.79
C LYS A 135 -6.17 8.37 -8.29
N VAL A 136 -5.14 7.60 -7.90
CA VAL A 136 -5.01 6.17 -8.20
C VAL A 136 -6.01 5.28 -7.45
N LEU A 137 -6.72 5.81 -6.46
CA LEU A 137 -7.77 5.11 -5.70
C LEU A 137 -9.17 5.51 -6.13
N SER A 138 -9.31 6.34 -7.16
CA SER A 138 -10.63 6.63 -7.73
C SER A 138 -11.27 5.33 -8.21
N ASP A 139 -12.53 5.11 -7.84
CA ASP A 139 -13.22 3.88 -8.17
C ASP A 139 -13.60 3.87 -9.67
N MET A 140 -13.06 2.93 -10.40
CA MET A 140 -13.48 2.63 -11.76
C MET A 140 -14.68 1.66 -11.70
N LYS A 141 -15.82 2.11 -12.22
CA LYS A 141 -17.01 1.27 -12.35
C LYS A 141 -16.83 0.27 -13.48
N ILE A 142 -16.72 -1.01 -13.13
CA ILE A 142 -16.63 -2.10 -14.12
C ILE A 142 -17.94 -2.88 -14.11
N ILE A 143 -18.55 -3.05 -15.27
CA ILE A 143 -19.72 -3.91 -15.44
C ILE A 143 -19.22 -5.29 -15.87
N VAL A 144 -19.40 -6.29 -15.03
CA VAL A 144 -19.01 -7.68 -15.32
C VAL A 144 -20.29 -8.49 -15.57
N ASN A 145 -20.35 -9.15 -16.74
CA ASN A 145 -21.39 -10.13 -17.00
C ASN A 145 -20.94 -11.49 -16.45
N ASN A 146 -21.75 -12.09 -15.59
CA ASN A 146 -21.54 -13.47 -15.17
C ASN A 146 -21.98 -14.42 -16.28
N SER A 147 -21.49 -15.68 -16.23
CA SER A 147 -21.90 -16.77 -17.13
C SER A 147 -23.42 -17.03 -17.18
N VAL A 148 -24.16 -16.49 -16.22
CA VAL A 148 -25.64 -16.59 -16.10
C VAL A 148 -26.35 -15.31 -16.56
N GLY A 149 -25.63 -14.37 -17.20
CA GLY A 149 -26.21 -13.12 -17.73
C GLY A 149 -26.51 -12.02 -16.69
N VAL A 150 -26.17 -12.23 -15.42
CA VAL A 150 -26.37 -11.22 -14.37
C VAL A 150 -25.28 -10.17 -14.44
N LYS A 151 -25.66 -8.92 -14.68
CA LYS A 151 -24.75 -7.77 -14.62
C LYS A 151 -24.42 -7.42 -13.18
N ARG A 152 -23.13 -7.45 -12.81
CA ARG A 152 -22.64 -6.95 -11.52
C ARG A 152 -21.78 -5.73 -11.75
N THR A 153 -22.01 -4.68 -10.97
CA THR A 153 -21.12 -3.51 -10.91
C THR A 153 -20.03 -3.79 -9.89
N LEU A 154 -18.78 -3.77 -10.35
CA LEU A 154 -17.60 -3.85 -9.49
C LEU A 154 -16.91 -2.49 -9.50
N TYR A 155 -16.46 -2.05 -8.32
CA TYR A 155 -15.60 -0.89 -8.18
C TYR A 155 -14.18 -1.38 -7.96
N ARG A 156 -13.25 -0.92 -8.78
CA ARG A 156 -11.83 -1.21 -8.63
C ARG A 156 -11.07 0.11 -8.55
N ASN A 157 -10.01 0.13 -7.74
CA ASN A 157 -9.07 1.24 -7.82
C ASN A 157 -8.39 1.24 -9.20
N THR A 158 -7.96 2.40 -9.63
CA THR A 158 -7.33 2.58 -10.96
C THR A 158 -5.82 2.28 -10.92
N PHE A 159 -5.26 1.96 -9.75
CA PHE A 159 -3.87 1.54 -9.65
C PHE A 159 -3.64 0.17 -10.33
N HIS A 160 -2.68 0.08 -11.23
CA HIS A 160 -2.38 -1.12 -12.03
C HIS A 160 -0.94 -1.65 -11.87
N GLY A 161 -0.13 -1.01 -11.01
CA GLY A 161 1.28 -1.38 -10.77
C GLY A 161 1.50 -2.55 -9.81
N TYR A 162 0.46 -3.31 -9.41
CA TYR A 162 0.63 -4.45 -8.52
C TYR A 162 1.58 -5.51 -9.09
N LEU A 163 2.45 -6.03 -8.24
CA LEU A 163 3.37 -7.10 -8.59
C LEU A 163 2.61 -8.42 -8.86
N GLN A 164 3.10 -9.19 -9.81
CA GLN A 164 2.50 -10.48 -10.15
C GLN A 164 2.68 -11.49 -8.99
N GLU A 165 1.58 -12.01 -8.46
CA GLU A 165 1.57 -12.97 -7.36
C GLU A 165 1.69 -14.41 -7.87
N LYS A 166 2.40 -15.28 -7.14
CA LYS A 166 2.48 -16.71 -7.45
C LYS A 166 1.08 -17.33 -7.36
N GLY A 167 0.64 -18.03 -8.39
CA GLY A 167 -0.71 -18.64 -8.46
C GLY A 167 -1.73 -17.86 -9.30
N GLN A 168 -1.42 -16.64 -9.74
CA GLN A 168 -2.25 -15.94 -10.74
C GLN A 168 -1.94 -16.33 -12.20
N ILE A 169 -0.98 -17.24 -12.41
CA ILE A 169 -0.54 -17.70 -13.73
C ILE A 169 -1.72 -18.20 -14.60
N GLY A 170 -2.71 -18.84 -13.99
CA GLY A 170 -3.90 -19.32 -14.71
C GLY A 170 -4.85 -18.22 -15.24
N LYS A 171 -4.86 -17.01 -14.60
CA LYS A 171 -5.69 -15.89 -15.05
C LYS A 171 -4.98 -15.00 -16.07
N THR A 172 -3.65 -14.94 -16.00
CA THR A 172 -2.82 -14.11 -16.90
C THR A 172 -2.68 -14.74 -18.28
N ILE A 173 -2.83 -16.06 -18.41
CA ILE A 173 -2.78 -16.75 -19.73
C ILE A 173 -3.88 -16.22 -20.67
N VAL A 174 -5.05 -15.88 -20.15
CA VAL A 174 -6.14 -15.32 -20.96
C VAL A 174 -5.80 -13.89 -21.43
N GLN A 175 -5.23 -13.06 -20.57
CA GLN A 175 -4.77 -11.71 -20.94
C GLN A 175 -3.53 -11.75 -21.84
N GLY A 176 -2.57 -12.64 -21.58
CA GLY A 176 -1.38 -12.82 -22.40
C GLY A 176 -1.68 -13.30 -23.81
N LYS A 177 -2.73 -14.11 -24.01
CA LYS A 177 -3.21 -14.51 -25.35
C LYS A 177 -3.81 -13.33 -26.11
N ILE A 178 -4.56 -12.45 -25.45
CA ILE A 178 -5.13 -11.25 -26.07
C ILE A 178 -4.03 -10.28 -26.49
N VAL A 179 -3.03 -10.03 -25.67
CA VAL A 179 -1.89 -9.16 -26.00
C VAL A 179 -1.03 -9.75 -27.14
N ARG A 180 -0.83 -11.07 -27.21
CA ARG A 180 -0.13 -11.72 -28.33
C ARG A 180 -0.93 -11.68 -29.62
N LEU A 181 -2.25 -11.85 -29.56
CA LEU A 181 -3.13 -11.72 -30.74
C LEU A 181 -3.14 -10.28 -31.28
N LEU A 182 -3.18 -9.28 -30.42
CA LEU A 182 -3.13 -7.87 -30.84
C LEU A 182 -1.76 -7.49 -31.45
N ARG A 183 -0.64 -8.09 -30.96
CA ARG A 183 0.69 -7.88 -31.57
C ARG A 183 0.87 -8.67 -32.89
N ALA A 184 0.19 -9.78 -33.06
CA ALA A 184 0.22 -10.54 -34.32
C ALA A 184 -0.63 -9.89 -35.43
N CYS A 185 -1.61 -9.06 -35.08
CA CYS A 185 -2.44 -8.31 -36.02
C CYS A 185 -1.87 -6.95 -36.40
N ALA A 186 -0.74 -6.53 -35.78
CA ALA A 186 -0.09 -5.23 -36.02
C ALA A 186 1.19 -5.34 -36.90
N ASN A 187 1.50 -6.54 -37.40
CA ASN A 187 2.50 -6.85 -38.43
C ASN A 187 1.77 -7.40 -39.64
#